data_d3312e7efeec865ca6318815e7a0b9f9
#
_entry.id   d3312e7efeec865ca6318815e7a0b9f9
#
_cell.length_a   1.000
_cell.length_b   1.000
_cell.length_c   1.000
_cell.angle_alpha   90.00
_cell.angle_beta   90.00
_cell.angle_gamma   90.00
#
_symmetry.space_group_name_H-M   'P 1'
#
loop_
_entity.id
_entity.type
_entity.pdbx_description
1 polymer ?
#
loop_
_entity_poly.entity_id
_entity_poly.type
_entity_poly.pdbx_seq_one_letter_code
_entity_poly.pdbx_strand_id
1 'polypeptide(L)'
;MSFTDAQKFWDDRFNTEEFIFGTEPNKFLKEATLKYLSGDLNVLCVADGEGRNSVYLAKQGFKVKAFDLSPVAVEKSKKLALKNNVNIGFFVSDCDSWKWKEDCYDAIAAIFIQFADPNMRARLFKHMISSLKPGRILIIQGYTPKQVEHKTGGPGKIENLYTKSMMIELLGGLKILELTEHEGELREGNHHIGMSALMDVVAIKPI
;
A
#
# COMPACT_ATOMS: atom_id res chain seq x y z
N MET A 1 5.07 18.84 -6.55
CA MET A 1 3.99 18.55 -7.52
C MET A 1 2.69 18.95 -6.84
N SER A 2 1.83 19.74 -7.49
CA SER A 2 0.53 20.06 -6.91
C SER A 2 -0.36 18.80 -6.85
N PHE A 3 -1.43 18.85 -6.07
CA PHE A 3 -2.44 17.77 -6.03
C PHE A 3 -2.96 17.43 -7.44
N THR A 4 -3.35 18.45 -8.19
CA THR A 4 -3.88 18.32 -9.57
C THR A 4 -2.86 17.68 -10.52
N ASP A 5 -1.58 18.03 -10.40
CA ASP A 5 -0.53 17.43 -11.24
C ASP A 5 -0.30 15.96 -10.89
N ALA A 6 -0.33 15.61 -9.60
CA ALA A 6 -0.17 14.23 -9.15
C ALA A 6 -1.36 13.36 -9.58
N GLN A 7 -2.59 13.87 -9.45
CA GLN A 7 -3.78 13.17 -9.92
C GLN A 7 -3.72 12.92 -11.42
N LYS A 8 -3.44 13.98 -12.21
CA LYS A 8 -3.32 13.85 -13.66
C LYS A 8 -2.25 12.84 -14.07
N PHE A 9 -1.08 12.86 -13.42
CA PHE A 9 0.00 11.90 -13.68
C PHE A 9 -0.47 10.45 -13.50
N TRP A 10 -1.19 10.16 -12.43
CA TRP A 10 -1.70 8.82 -12.16
C TRP A 10 -2.88 8.45 -13.07
N ASP A 11 -3.79 9.39 -13.34
CA ASP A 11 -4.89 9.17 -14.29
C ASP A 11 -4.38 8.81 -15.68
N ASP A 12 -3.42 9.57 -16.20
CA ASP A 12 -2.82 9.29 -17.49
C ASP A 12 -2.14 7.90 -17.52
N ARG A 13 -1.50 7.51 -16.41
CA ARG A 13 -0.83 6.22 -16.27
C ARG A 13 -1.81 5.04 -16.18
N PHE A 14 -2.94 5.21 -15.48
CA PHE A 14 -3.97 4.16 -15.35
C PHE A 14 -4.96 4.14 -16.52
N ASN A 15 -4.97 5.13 -17.39
CA ASN A 15 -5.89 5.23 -18.52
C ASN A 15 -5.49 4.29 -19.67
N THR A 16 -5.48 3.01 -19.36
CA THR A 16 -5.20 1.90 -20.28
C THR A 16 -6.25 0.81 -20.06
N GLU A 17 -6.45 -0.08 -21.02
CA GLU A 17 -7.34 -1.23 -20.86
C GLU A 17 -6.77 -2.25 -19.87
N GLU A 18 -5.46 -2.44 -19.88
CA GLU A 18 -4.74 -3.37 -19.02
C GLU A 18 -4.58 -2.83 -17.60
N PHE A 19 -4.49 -3.75 -16.62
CA PHE A 19 -4.08 -3.43 -15.26
C PHE A 19 -2.56 -3.31 -15.21
N ILE A 20 -2.05 -2.10 -15.01
CA ILE A 20 -0.61 -1.82 -15.14
C ILE A 20 0.25 -2.55 -14.10
N PHE A 21 -0.32 -2.81 -12.92
CA PHE A 21 0.32 -3.61 -11.86
C PHE A 21 -0.28 -5.01 -11.74
N GLY A 22 -1.05 -5.46 -12.75
CA GLY A 22 -1.71 -6.75 -12.75
C GLY A 22 -2.91 -6.83 -11.81
N THR A 23 -3.49 -8.02 -11.72
CA THR A 23 -4.67 -8.30 -10.89
C THR A 23 -4.38 -9.23 -9.71
N GLU A 24 -3.20 -9.85 -9.69
CA GLU A 24 -2.77 -10.66 -8.56
C GLU A 24 -2.27 -9.79 -7.41
N PRO A 25 -2.54 -10.17 -6.15
CA PRO A 25 -2.07 -9.40 -5.00
C PRO A 25 -0.55 -9.37 -4.91
N ASN A 26 -0.03 -8.34 -4.28
CA ASN A 26 1.35 -8.32 -3.89
C ASN A 26 1.73 -9.56 -3.06
N LYS A 27 2.86 -10.19 -3.39
CA LYS A 27 3.28 -11.46 -2.78
C LYS A 27 3.47 -11.34 -1.27
N PHE A 28 4.18 -10.31 -0.82
CA PHE A 28 4.41 -10.10 0.60
C PHE A 28 3.11 -9.82 1.36
N LEU A 29 2.21 -8.99 0.81
CA LEU A 29 0.90 -8.76 1.42
C LEU A 29 0.14 -10.08 1.60
N LYS A 30 0.17 -10.96 0.59
CA LYS A 30 -0.48 -12.28 0.68
C LYS A 30 0.12 -13.13 1.80
N GLU A 31 1.43 -13.20 1.90
CA GLU A 31 2.15 -13.94 2.95
C GLU A 31 1.87 -13.37 4.35
N ALA A 32 1.97 -12.05 4.51
CA ALA A 32 1.66 -11.36 5.76
C ALA A 32 0.19 -11.52 6.18
N THR A 33 -0.75 -11.47 5.22
CA THR A 33 -2.17 -11.71 5.47
C THR A 33 -2.39 -13.10 6.08
N LEU A 34 -1.85 -14.14 5.46
CA LEU A 34 -2.01 -15.52 5.93
C LEU A 34 -1.39 -15.75 7.31
N LYS A 35 -0.32 -15.02 7.63
CA LYS A 35 0.42 -15.18 8.89
C LYS A 35 -0.17 -14.39 10.06
N TYR A 36 -0.69 -13.19 9.80
CA TYR A 36 -1.01 -12.23 10.86
C TYR A 36 -2.47 -11.82 10.94
N LEU A 37 -3.28 -12.07 9.91
CA LEU A 37 -4.67 -11.62 9.88
C LEU A 37 -5.63 -12.81 9.95
N SER A 38 -6.61 -12.72 10.84
CA SER A 38 -7.66 -13.73 10.96
C SER A 38 -8.93 -13.13 11.58
N GLY A 39 -10.08 -13.72 11.27
CA GLY A 39 -11.38 -13.28 11.80
C GLY A 39 -12.03 -12.16 11.01
N ASP A 40 -13.04 -11.52 11.59
CA ASP A 40 -13.81 -10.43 10.96
C ASP A 40 -13.09 -9.09 11.17
N LEU A 41 -12.28 -8.69 10.21
CA LEU A 41 -11.41 -7.52 10.29
C LEU A 41 -11.87 -6.40 9.36
N ASN A 42 -11.76 -5.15 9.84
CA ASN A 42 -11.87 -3.95 9.03
C ASN A 42 -10.48 -3.56 8.54
N VAL A 43 -10.25 -3.63 7.23
CA VAL A 43 -8.95 -3.38 6.60
C VAL A 43 -9.00 -2.14 5.74
N LEU A 44 -7.94 -1.31 5.81
CA LEU A 44 -7.74 -0.18 4.91
C LEU A 44 -6.59 -0.49 3.95
N CYS A 45 -6.81 -0.31 2.66
CA CYS A 45 -5.76 -0.25 1.64
C CYS A 45 -5.48 1.20 1.27
N VAL A 46 -4.25 1.65 1.47
CA VAL A 46 -3.79 3.02 1.24
C VAL A 46 -3.20 3.14 -0.15
N ALA A 47 -3.71 4.08 -0.96
CA ALA A 47 -3.27 4.30 -2.34
C ALA A 47 -3.23 2.98 -3.12
N ASP A 48 -4.38 2.32 -3.19
CA ASP A 48 -4.53 0.92 -3.63
C ASP A 48 -4.40 0.74 -5.15
N GLY A 49 -4.36 1.83 -5.90
CA GLY A 49 -4.29 1.82 -7.35
C GLY A 49 -5.52 1.15 -7.96
N GLU A 50 -5.31 0.13 -8.77
CA GLU A 50 -6.34 -0.59 -9.52
C GLU A 50 -7.03 -1.73 -8.73
N GLY A 51 -6.80 -1.82 -7.40
CA GLY A 51 -7.61 -2.69 -6.52
C GLY A 51 -7.09 -4.13 -6.33
N ARG A 52 -5.93 -4.50 -6.84
CA ARG A 52 -5.44 -5.90 -6.76
C ARG A 52 -5.30 -6.41 -5.32
N ASN A 53 -4.83 -5.54 -4.42
CA ASN A 53 -4.61 -5.87 -3.01
C ASN A 53 -5.92 -5.87 -2.22
N SER A 54 -6.76 -4.86 -2.37
CA SER A 54 -8.05 -4.78 -1.71
C SER A 54 -8.99 -5.90 -2.12
N VAL A 55 -9.01 -6.27 -3.41
CA VAL A 55 -9.81 -7.40 -3.93
C VAL A 55 -9.33 -8.71 -3.30
N TYR A 56 -8.03 -8.95 -3.22
CA TYR A 56 -7.50 -10.13 -2.54
C TYR A 56 -7.95 -10.19 -1.07
N LEU A 57 -7.80 -9.08 -0.33
CA LEU A 57 -8.19 -9.03 1.08
C LEU A 57 -9.68 -9.26 1.28
N ALA A 58 -10.52 -8.71 0.42
CA ALA A 58 -11.96 -8.95 0.45
C ALA A 58 -12.32 -10.43 0.13
N LYS A 59 -11.57 -11.09 -0.76
CA LYS A 59 -11.70 -12.55 -1.01
C LYS A 59 -11.30 -13.40 0.20
N GLN A 60 -10.47 -12.89 1.11
CA GLN A 60 -10.18 -13.54 2.39
C GLN A 60 -11.30 -13.35 3.43
N GLY A 61 -12.38 -12.64 3.10
CA GLY A 61 -13.53 -12.40 3.96
C GLY A 61 -13.43 -11.13 4.81
N PHE A 62 -12.42 -10.28 4.61
CA PHE A 62 -12.29 -9.04 5.37
C PHE A 62 -13.22 -7.95 4.85
N LYS A 63 -13.63 -7.03 5.74
CA LYS A 63 -14.35 -5.80 5.41
C LYS A 63 -13.35 -4.75 4.95
N VAL A 64 -13.23 -4.52 3.64
CA VAL A 64 -12.18 -3.68 3.07
C VAL A 64 -12.72 -2.32 2.66
N LYS A 65 -11.95 -1.29 3.00
CA LYS A 65 -11.99 0.05 2.40
C LYS A 65 -10.68 0.30 1.69
N ALA A 66 -10.75 0.95 0.55
CA ALA A 66 -9.58 1.35 -0.22
C ALA A 66 -9.76 2.75 -0.78
N PHE A 67 -8.70 3.52 -0.84
CA PHE A 67 -8.71 4.79 -1.53
C PHE A 67 -7.49 4.92 -2.45
N ASP A 68 -7.69 5.68 -3.52
CA ASP A 68 -6.61 6.13 -4.39
C ASP A 68 -6.89 7.57 -4.85
N LEU A 69 -5.83 8.27 -5.22
CA LEU A 69 -5.91 9.63 -5.75
C LEU A 69 -6.58 9.68 -7.13
N SER A 70 -6.38 8.63 -7.93
CA SER A 70 -6.86 8.52 -9.30
C SER A 70 -8.30 8.00 -9.38
N PRO A 71 -9.27 8.78 -9.85
CA PRO A 71 -10.60 8.28 -10.17
C PRO A 71 -10.56 7.19 -11.24
N VAL A 72 -9.61 7.21 -12.18
CA VAL A 72 -9.44 6.16 -13.19
C VAL A 72 -9.09 4.83 -12.53
N ALA A 73 -8.11 4.84 -11.61
CA ALA A 73 -7.74 3.64 -10.83
C ALA A 73 -8.92 3.12 -10.02
N VAL A 74 -9.64 3.99 -9.33
CA VAL A 74 -10.82 3.62 -8.51
C VAL A 74 -11.92 2.97 -9.37
N GLU A 75 -12.17 3.47 -10.58
CA GLU A 75 -13.15 2.82 -11.47
C GLU A 75 -12.68 1.44 -11.96
N LYS A 76 -11.38 1.26 -12.22
CA LYS A 76 -10.82 -0.06 -12.54
C LYS A 76 -10.89 -1.00 -11.33
N SER A 77 -10.64 -0.51 -10.11
CA SER A 77 -10.79 -1.29 -8.87
C SER A 77 -12.21 -1.81 -8.68
N LYS A 78 -13.24 -0.96 -8.93
CA LYS A 78 -14.65 -1.36 -8.86
C LYS A 78 -14.98 -2.48 -9.87
N LYS A 79 -14.47 -2.36 -11.10
CA LYS A 79 -14.63 -3.41 -12.13
C LYS A 79 -13.95 -4.71 -11.71
N LEU A 80 -12.75 -4.64 -11.14
CA LEU A 80 -12.04 -5.82 -10.64
C LEU A 80 -12.79 -6.49 -9.49
N ALA A 81 -13.32 -5.72 -8.53
CA ALA A 81 -14.12 -6.22 -7.42
C ALA A 81 -15.41 -6.91 -7.91
N LEU A 82 -16.12 -6.29 -8.86
CA LEU A 82 -17.31 -6.87 -9.48
C LEU A 82 -16.99 -8.22 -10.16
N LYS A 83 -15.92 -8.28 -10.96
CA LYS A 83 -15.46 -9.51 -11.64
C LYS A 83 -15.15 -10.63 -10.63
N ASN A 84 -14.70 -10.28 -9.42
CA ASN A 84 -14.35 -11.23 -8.37
C ASN A 84 -15.49 -11.49 -7.37
N ASN A 85 -16.68 -10.91 -7.57
CA ASN A 85 -17.86 -11.04 -6.69
C ASN A 85 -17.56 -10.64 -5.22
N VAL A 86 -16.78 -9.57 -5.01
CA VAL A 86 -16.48 -9.01 -3.69
C VAL A 86 -17.02 -7.58 -3.56
N ASN A 87 -17.37 -7.20 -2.32
CA ASN A 87 -17.85 -5.86 -2.01
C ASN A 87 -16.77 -5.10 -1.23
N ILE A 88 -16.37 -3.93 -1.74
CA ILE A 88 -15.31 -3.09 -1.17
C ILE A 88 -15.77 -1.64 -1.21
N GLY A 89 -15.51 -0.90 -0.13
CA GLY A 89 -15.72 0.54 -0.11
C GLY A 89 -14.55 1.25 -0.80
N PHE A 90 -14.73 1.64 -2.06
CA PHE A 90 -13.73 2.41 -2.82
C PHE A 90 -14.01 3.91 -2.77
N PHE A 91 -12.94 4.70 -2.59
CA PHE A 91 -13.02 6.16 -2.49
C PHE A 91 -11.92 6.83 -3.33
N VAL A 92 -12.27 7.93 -3.99
CA VAL A 92 -11.27 8.83 -4.57
C VAL A 92 -10.84 9.80 -3.49
N SER A 93 -9.59 9.72 -3.08
CA SER A 93 -9.00 10.60 -2.04
C SER A 93 -7.48 10.56 -2.11
N ASP A 94 -6.83 11.64 -1.75
CA ASP A 94 -5.41 11.63 -1.40
C ASP A 94 -5.21 11.32 0.09
N CYS A 95 -3.93 11.16 0.47
CA CYS A 95 -3.57 10.80 1.83
C CYS A 95 -3.80 11.92 2.85
N ASP A 96 -3.76 13.18 2.46
CA ASP A 96 -4.00 14.32 3.36
C ASP A 96 -5.51 14.60 3.51
N SER A 97 -6.32 14.35 2.47
CA SER A 97 -7.78 14.54 2.47
C SER A 97 -8.57 13.35 3.01
N TRP A 98 -7.96 12.16 3.10
CA TRP A 98 -8.63 11.00 3.67
C TRP A 98 -9.08 11.28 5.10
N LYS A 99 -10.32 10.91 5.42
CA LYS A 99 -10.88 11.11 6.76
C LYS A 99 -10.33 10.07 7.75
N TRP A 100 -9.09 10.26 8.15
CA TRP A 100 -8.44 9.44 9.16
C TRP A 100 -9.21 9.50 10.49
N LYS A 101 -9.53 8.33 11.03
CA LYS A 101 -10.20 8.19 12.34
C LYS A 101 -9.31 7.34 13.23
N GLU A 102 -9.15 7.75 14.47
CA GLU A 102 -8.41 6.99 15.47
C GLU A 102 -9.05 5.63 15.74
N ASP A 103 -8.23 4.63 15.99
CA ASP A 103 -8.61 3.26 16.37
C ASP A 103 -9.75 2.67 15.53
N CYS A 104 -9.69 2.85 14.22
CA CYS A 104 -10.76 2.49 13.29
C CYS A 104 -10.51 1.16 12.58
N TYR A 105 -9.25 0.83 12.29
CA TYR A 105 -8.91 -0.32 11.47
C TYR A 105 -8.21 -1.42 12.25
N ASP A 106 -8.52 -2.68 11.89
CA ASP A 106 -7.86 -3.86 12.42
C ASP A 106 -6.59 -4.21 11.64
N ALA A 107 -6.51 -3.81 10.38
CA ALA A 107 -5.27 -3.85 9.61
C ALA A 107 -5.21 -2.69 8.62
N ILE A 108 -3.98 -2.25 8.30
CA ILE A 108 -3.73 -1.29 7.23
C ILE A 108 -2.65 -1.88 6.31
N ALA A 109 -2.94 -1.92 5.01
CA ALA A 109 -2.01 -2.32 3.96
C ALA A 109 -1.55 -1.08 3.19
N ALA A 110 -0.23 -0.87 3.11
CA ALA A 110 0.42 0.26 2.47
C ALA A 110 1.55 -0.24 1.57
N ILE A 111 1.19 -0.65 0.34
CA ILE A 111 2.08 -1.33 -0.59
C ILE A 111 2.53 -0.35 -1.68
N PHE A 112 3.86 -0.10 -1.76
CA PHE A 112 4.49 0.82 -2.72
C PHE A 112 3.97 2.27 -2.66
N ILE A 113 3.74 2.79 -1.46
CA ILE A 113 3.28 4.16 -1.22
C ILE A 113 4.42 5.22 -1.27
N GLN A 114 5.49 4.94 -2.00
CA GLN A 114 6.72 5.76 -2.03
C GLN A 114 6.64 6.95 -3.01
N PHE A 115 5.45 7.32 -3.44
CA PHE A 115 5.16 8.63 -4.02
C PHE A 115 5.26 9.75 -2.96
N ALA A 116 5.09 9.40 -1.68
CA ALA A 116 5.15 10.33 -0.56
C ALA A 116 6.59 10.82 -0.33
N ASP A 117 6.82 12.11 -0.49
CA ASP A 117 8.07 12.75 -0.08
C ASP A 117 8.27 12.66 1.45
N PRO A 118 9.46 13.02 1.99
CA PRO A 118 9.73 12.88 3.43
C PRO A 118 8.70 13.56 4.34
N ASN A 119 8.20 14.74 3.97
CA ASN A 119 7.22 15.47 4.79
C ASN A 119 5.84 14.82 4.76
N MET A 120 5.36 14.46 3.58
CA MET A 120 4.11 13.73 3.38
C MET A 120 4.18 12.35 4.05
N ARG A 121 5.28 11.63 3.88
CA ARG A 121 5.51 10.33 4.48
C ARG A 121 5.39 10.36 6.01
N ALA A 122 6.02 11.34 6.68
CA ALA A 122 5.94 11.47 8.12
C ALA A 122 4.48 11.66 8.60
N ARG A 123 3.69 12.50 7.91
CA ARG A 123 2.27 12.69 8.22
C ARG A 123 1.46 11.43 7.96
N LEU A 124 1.67 10.78 6.81
CA LEU A 124 0.95 9.58 6.41
C LEU A 124 1.16 8.43 7.39
N PHE A 125 2.39 8.20 7.81
CA PHE A 125 2.70 7.17 8.82
C PHE A 125 2.04 7.48 10.16
N LYS A 126 2.08 8.73 10.61
CA LYS A 126 1.37 9.16 11.83
C LYS A 126 -0.14 8.89 11.73
N HIS A 127 -0.76 9.19 10.60
CA HIS A 127 -2.17 8.93 10.37
C HIS A 127 -2.50 7.43 10.36
N MET A 128 -1.70 6.62 9.67
CA MET A 128 -1.89 5.15 9.65
C MET A 128 -1.79 4.57 11.07
N ILE A 129 -0.77 4.96 11.84
CA ILE A 129 -0.56 4.48 13.21
C ILE A 129 -1.71 4.91 14.14
N SER A 130 -2.17 6.16 14.05
CA SER A 130 -3.32 6.64 14.83
C SER A 130 -4.59 5.85 14.50
N SER A 131 -4.79 5.53 13.22
CA SER A 131 -6.00 4.86 12.74
C SER A 131 -6.03 3.35 13.01
N LEU A 132 -4.91 2.74 13.37
CA LEU A 132 -4.88 1.36 13.85
C LEU A 132 -5.43 1.26 15.25
N LYS A 133 -6.28 0.26 15.52
CA LYS A 133 -6.68 -0.12 16.87
C LYS A 133 -5.50 -0.72 17.64
N PRO A 134 -5.47 -0.62 18.98
CA PRO A 134 -4.50 -1.34 19.80
C PRO A 134 -4.50 -2.85 19.50
N GLY A 135 -3.33 -3.48 19.49
CA GLY A 135 -3.14 -4.89 19.14
C GLY A 135 -3.30 -5.23 17.65
N ARG A 136 -3.31 -4.24 16.73
CA ARG A 136 -3.61 -4.43 15.32
C ARG A 136 -2.43 -4.11 14.40
N ILE A 137 -2.51 -4.54 13.14
CA ILE A 137 -1.38 -4.79 12.24
C ILE A 137 -1.27 -3.72 11.14
N LEU A 138 -0.06 -3.22 10.95
CA LEU A 138 0.34 -2.42 9.78
C LEU A 138 1.27 -3.27 8.89
N ILE A 139 0.93 -3.39 7.61
CA ILE A 139 1.71 -4.13 6.59
C ILE A 139 2.20 -3.12 5.55
N ILE A 140 3.50 -3.06 5.33
CA ILE A 140 4.13 -2.13 4.39
C ILE A 140 5.14 -2.90 3.53
N GLN A 141 5.11 -2.66 2.22
CA GLN A 141 6.22 -3.00 1.35
C GLN A 141 6.61 -1.79 0.49
N GLY A 142 7.89 -1.64 0.26
CA GLY A 142 8.44 -0.61 -0.64
C GLY A 142 9.84 -0.95 -1.08
N TYR A 143 10.41 -0.09 -1.92
CA TYR A 143 11.77 -0.24 -2.43
C TYR A 143 12.81 0.33 -1.47
N THR A 144 14.02 -0.26 -1.47
CA THR A 144 15.19 0.28 -0.78
C THR A 144 16.05 1.13 -1.70
N PRO A 145 17.02 1.92 -1.21
CA PRO A 145 17.94 2.71 -2.04
C PRO A 145 18.67 1.90 -3.12
N LYS A 146 18.91 0.60 -2.88
CA LYS A 146 19.54 -0.28 -3.86
C LYS A 146 18.72 -0.47 -5.13
N GLN A 147 17.43 -0.19 -5.11
CA GLN A 147 16.55 -0.23 -6.28
C GLN A 147 17.02 0.65 -7.44
N VAL A 148 17.72 1.75 -7.14
CA VAL A 148 18.30 2.65 -8.17
C VAL A 148 19.26 1.90 -9.09
N GLU A 149 19.96 0.89 -8.60
CA GLU A 149 20.90 0.08 -9.36
C GLU A 149 20.19 -0.86 -10.34
N HIS A 150 19.01 -1.37 -9.96
CA HIS A 150 18.25 -2.32 -10.78
C HIS A 150 17.51 -1.69 -11.96
N LYS A 151 17.06 -0.45 -11.84
CA LYS A 151 16.32 0.29 -12.90
C LYS A 151 15.04 -0.41 -13.39
N THR A 152 14.45 -1.24 -12.55
CA THR A 152 13.29 -2.08 -12.87
C THR A 152 11.96 -1.54 -12.34
N GLY A 153 11.92 -0.29 -11.89
CA GLY A 153 10.76 0.40 -11.33
C GLY A 153 11.09 1.14 -10.04
N GLY A 154 10.04 1.60 -9.36
CA GLY A 154 10.14 2.39 -8.15
C GLY A 154 10.25 3.91 -8.41
N PRO A 155 10.21 4.73 -7.34
CA PRO A 155 10.37 6.17 -7.44
C PRO A 155 11.81 6.51 -7.83
N GLY A 156 11.97 7.46 -8.78
CA GLY A 156 13.30 7.93 -9.19
C GLY A 156 14.03 8.80 -8.14
N LYS A 157 13.39 9.04 -6.98
CA LYS A 157 13.91 9.88 -5.91
C LYS A 157 14.40 9.04 -4.75
N ILE A 158 15.70 9.10 -4.46
CA ILE A 158 16.33 8.29 -3.42
C ILE A 158 15.77 8.58 -2.02
N GLU A 159 15.38 9.83 -1.76
CA GLU A 159 14.78 10.24 -0.49
C GLU A 159 13.40 9.60 -0.20
N ASN A 160 12.76 9.05 -1.22
CA ASN A 160 11.49 8.33 -1.07
C ASN A 160 11.68 6.84 -0.78
N LEU A 161 12.90 6.30 -0.96
CA LEU A 161 13.20 4.89 -0.76
C LEU A 161 13.41 4.59 0.73
N TYR A 162 13.03 3.39 1.15
CA TYR A 162 13.00 3.02 2.56
C TYR A 162 14.33 2.42 3.03
N THR A 163 14.88 2.95 4.12
CA THR A 163 15.98 2.32 4.87
C THR A 163 15.46 1.74 6.17
N LYS A 164 16.16 0.75 6.74
CA LYS A 164 15.79 0.17 8.05
C LYS A 164 15.71 1.23 9.15
N SER A 165 16.69 2.15 9.21
CA SER A 165 16.72 3.22 10.21
C SER A 165 15.50 4.15 10.08
N MET A 166 15.16 4.54 8.85
CA MET A 166 13.97 5.33 8.56
C MET A 166 12.69 4.61 8.99
N MET A 167 12.56 3.31 8.68
CA MET A 167 11.37 2.55 9.06
C MET A 167 11.23 2.41 10.57
N ILE A 168 12.33 2.19 11.30
CA ILE A 168 12.33 2.16 12.77
C ILE A 168 11.85 3.50 13.35
N GLU A 169 12.31 4.62 12.80
CA GLU A 169 11.89 5.96 13.23
C GLU A 169 10.40 6.22 12.94
N LEU A 170 9.95 5.96 11.69
CA LEU A 170 8.57 6.18 11.26
C LEU A 170 7.56 5.31 12.02
N LEU A 171 7.96 4.11 12.42
CA LEU A 171 7.14 3.16 13.18
C LEU A 171 7.30 3.32 14.70
N GLY A 172 7.92 4.42 15.15
CA GLY A 172 8.06 4.71 16.57
C GLY A 172 6.72 4.58 17.32
N GLY A 173 6.70 3.80 18.40
CA GLY A 173 5.49 3.47 19.15
C GLY A 173 4.79 2.18 18.71
N LEU A 174 5.16 1.57 17.59
CA LEU A 174 4.73 0.21 17.21
C LEU A 174 5.80 -0.82 17.59
N LYS A 175 5.38 -2.06 17.86
CA LYS A 175 6.28 -3.20 17.94
C LYS A 175 6.46 -3.77 16.54
N ILE A 176 7.67 -3.72 16.03
CA ILE A 176 8.04 -4.30 14.73
C ILE A 176 8.09 -5.83 14.88
N LEU A 177 7.32 -6.54 14.06
CA LEU A 177 7.27 -8.00 13.99
C LEU A 177 8.17 -8.53 12.88
N GLU A 178 8.21 -7.82 11.74
CA GLU A 178 9.10 -8.09 10.60
C GLU A 178 9.68 -6.78 10.07
N LEU A 179 10.97 -6.79 9.74
CA LEU A 179 11.68 -5.70 9.06
C LEU A 179 12.80 -6.33 8.25
N THR A 180 12.48 -6.69 7.02
CA THR A 180 13.37 -7.46 6.15
C THR A 180 13.70 -6.67 4.90
N GLU A 181 14.98 -6.47 4.65
CA GLU A 181 15.52 -5.94 3.41
C GLU A 181 16.06 -7.10 2.58
N HIS A 182 15.58 -7.23 1.35
CA HIS A 182 15.96 -8.32 0.46
C HIS A 182 15.91 -7.92 -1.00
N GLU A 183 16.48 -8.75 -1.86
CA GLU A 183 16.33 -8.64 -3.30
C GLU A 183 15.48 -9.80 -3.80
N GLY A 184 14.61 -9.53 -4.77
CA GLY A 184 13.73 -10.52 -5.35
C GLY A 184 13.18 -10.08 -6.71
N GLU A 185 12.81 -11.04 -7.53
CA GLU A 185 12.18 -10.77 -8.81
C GLU A 185 10.70 -10.43 -8.60
N LEU A 186 10.28 -9.22 -8.98
CA LEU A 186 8.88 -8.85 -9.08
C LEU A 186 8.33 -9.24 -10.46
N ARG A 187 7.07 -9.66 -10.48
CA ARG A 187 6.27 -9.95 -11.68
C ARG A 187 4.85 -9.47 -11.46
N GLU A 188 4.68 -8.16 -11.36
CA GLU A 188 3.40 -7.52 -11.04
C GLU A 188 2.97 -6.60 -12.19
N GLY A 189 2.11 -7.13 -13.07
CA GLY A 189 1.70 -6.45 -14.29
C GLY A 189 2.87 -6.12 -15.22
N ASN A 190 2.78 -4.99 -15.93
CA ASN A 190 3.79 -4.57 -16.90
C ASN A 190 4.76 -3.50 -16.35
N HIS A 191 4.56 -3.03 -15.11
CA HIS A 191 5.31 -1.93 -14.53
C HIS A 191 6.16 -2.27 -13.29
N HIS A 192 5.94 -3.43 -12.67
CA HIS A 192 6.77 -3.96 -11.61
C HIS A 192 7.36 -5.31 -12.06
N ILE A 193 8.35 -5.27 -12.95
CA ILE A 193 8.96 -6.47 -13.53
C ILE A 193 10.48 -6.40 -13.40
N GLY A 194 11.06 -7.45 -12.84
CA GLY A 194 12.49 -7.66 -12.75
C GLY A 194 13.03 -7.67 -11.33
N MET A 195 14.35 -7.80 -11.23
CA MET A 195 15.05 -7.79 -9.95
C MET A 195 14.77 -6.48 -9.22
N SER A 196 14.38 -6.59 -7.97
CA SER A 196 13.98 -5.46 -7.14
C SER A 196 14.57 -5.57 -5.74
N ALA A 197 14.96 -4.43 -5.19
CA ALA A 197 15.46 -4.32 -3.83
C ALA A 197 14.33 -3.80 -2.93
N LEU A 198 13.86 -4.64 -2.02
CA LEU A 198 12.61 -4.50 -1.29
C LEU A 198 12.83 -4.37 0.23
N MET A 199 11.90 -3.70 0.87
CA MET A 199 11.74 -3.59 2.31
C MET A 199 10.37 -4.10 2.69
N ASP A 200 10.31 -5.20 3.42
CA ASP A 200 9.10 -5.81 3.96
C ASP A 200 8.94 -5.48 5.43
N VAL A 201 7.78 -4.99 5.82
CA VAL A 201 7.52 -4.55 7.19
C VAL A 201 6.17 -5.02 7.68
N VAL A 202 6.16 -5.64 8.84
CA VAL A 202 4.95 -5.87 9.64
C VAL A 202 5.17 -5.30 11.03
N ALA A 203 4.24 -4.47 11.48
CA ALA A 203 4.28 -3.90 12.81
C ALA A 203 2.91 -3.99 13.49
N ILE A 204 2.91 -4.07 14.82
CA ILE A 204 1.70 -4.15 15.65
C ILE A 204 1.64 -2.95 16.59
N LYS A 205 0.46 -2.32 16.69
CA LYS A 205 0.20 -1.28 17.68
C LYS A 205 0.10 -1.93 19.06
N PRO A 206 0.88 -1.51 20.07
CA PRO A 206 0.72 -2.02 21.44
C PRO A 206 -0.71 -1.86 21.96
N ILE A 207 -1.08 -2.71 22.92
CA ILE A 207 -2.37 -2.65 23.65
C ILE A 207 -2.31 -1.57 24.72
#